data_dd8744222e16f53aa93886e3cddc0353
#
_entry.id   dd8744222e16f53aa93886e3cddc0353
#
_cell.length_a   1.000
_cell.length_b   1.000
_cell.length_c   1.000
_cell.angle_alpha   90.00
_cell.angle_beta   90.00
_cell.angle_gamma   90.00
#
_symmetry.space_group_name_H-M   'P 1'
#
loop_
_entity.id
_entity.type
_entity.pdbx_description
1 polymer ?
#
loop_
_entity_poly.entity_id
_entity_poly.type
_entity_poly.pdbx_seq_one_letter_code
_entity_poly.pdbx_strand_id
1 'polypeptide(L)'
;MINSYISQQIERNFPYKPTDDQFLALHTLTEFLLSEEPDSLLLMKGYAGTGKTSLVGALVKTLNELKQKTFLLAPTGRAAKVFSGYAGQKAYTIHKKIYRQRAFSNEPTGFMPADNLHKDTLFI
;
A
#
# COMPACT_ATOMS: atom_id res chain seq x y z
N MET A 1 -6.68 -23.36 4.14
CA MET A 1 -7.42 -22.19 4.62
C MET A 1 -6.92 -20.93 3.93
N ILE A 2 -7.80 -19.97 3.71
CA ILE A 2 -7.50 -18.75 2.95
C ILE A 2 -6.30 -17.99 3.53
N ASN A 3 -6.21 -17.91 4.86
CA ASN A 3 -5.11 -17.22 5.56
C ASN A 3 -3.74 -17.79 5.20
N SER A 4 -3.58 -19.10 5.28
CA SER A 4 -2.32 -19.77 4.93
C SER A 4 -2.01 -19.65 3.43
N TYR A 5 -3.02 -19.67 2.59
CA TYR A 5 -2.85 -19.50 1.14
C TYR A 5 -2.29 -18.10 0.80
N ILE A 6 -2.89 -17.05 1.35
CA ILE A 6 -2.43 -15.68 1.09
C ILE A 6 -1.02 -15.47 1.63
N SER A 7 -0.72 -15.94 2.83
CA SER A 7 0.62 -15.86 3.41
C SER A 7 1.67 -16.55 2.52
N GLN A 8 1.35 -17.73 2.01
CA GLN A 8 2.23 -18.46 1.11
C GLN A 8 2.44 -17.73 -0.22
N GLN A 9 1.39 -17.10 -0.77
CA GLN A 9 1.53 -16.34 -2.00
C GLN A 9 2.40 -15.10 -1.82
N ILE A 10 2.27 -14.39 -0.71
CA ILE A 10 3.12 -13.23 -0.40
C ILE A 10 4.57 -13.70 -0.22
N GLU A 11 4.79 -14.76 0.53
CA GLU A 11 6.12 -15.34 0.74
C GLU A 11 6.76 -15.77 -0.59
N ARG A 12 6.00 -16.37 -1.48
CA ARG A 12 6.44 -16.77 -2.81
C ARG A 12 6.87 -15.57 -3.67
N ASN A 13 6.20 -14.45 -3.54
CA ASN A 13 6.54 -13.21 -4.24
C ASN A 13 7.66 -12.42 -3.56
N PHE A 14 8.07 -12.83 -2.38
CA PHE A 14 9.17 -12.20 -1.64
C PHE A 14 10.51 -12.64 -2.24
N PRO A 15 11.42 -11.69 -2.56
CA PRO A 15 12.65 -12.03 -3.28
C PRO A 15 13.69 -12.80 -2.46
N TYR A 16 13.51 -12.85 -1.14
CA TYR A 16 14.43 -13.50 -0.22
C TYR A 16 13.67 -14.40 0.75
N LYS A 17 14.40 -15.25 1.48
CA LYS A 17 13.79 -15.95 2.61
C LYS A 17 13.47 -14.94 3.72
N PRO A 18 12.22 -14.84 4.16
CA PRO A 18 11.85 -13.89 5.22
C PRO A 18 12.59 -14.18 6.52
N THR A 19 13.00 -13.11 7.22
CA THR A 19 13.44 -13.21 8.62
C THR A 19 12.23 -13.49 9.52
N ASP A 20 12.47 -13.84 10.78
CA ASP A 20 11.39 -14.09 11.74
C ASP A 20 10.46 -12.87 11.90
N ASP A 21 11.03 -11.67 11.96
CA ASP A 21 10.26 -10.43 12.05
C ASP A 21 9.46 -10.15 10.79
N GLN A 22 10.03 -10.40 9.62
CA GLN A 22 9.34 -10.26 8.34
C GLN A 22 8.21 -11.29 8.22
N PHE A 23 8.43 -12.50 8.69
CA PHE A 23 7.41 -13.55 8.70
C PHE A 23 6.24 -13.16 9.61
N LEU A 24 6.53 -12.60 10.78
CA LEU A 24 5.49 -12.08 11.69
C LEU A 24 4.72 -10.93 11.06
N ALA A 25 5.41 -9.99 10.42
CA ALA A 25 4.78 -8.87 9.71
C ALA A 25 3.88 -9.37 8.58
N LEU A 26 4.33 -10.35 7.82
CA LEU A 26 3.54 -10.98 6.75
C LEU A 26 2.27 -11.63 7.30
N HIS A 27 2.38 -12.30 8.42
CA HIS A 27 1.22 -12.94 9.08
C HIS A 27 0.20 -11.90 9.55
N THR A 28 0.66 -10.83 10.18
CA THR A 28 -0.17 -9.70 10.62
C THR A 28 -0.85 -9.01 9.43
N LEU A 29 -0.13 -8.79 8.35
CA LEU A 29 -0.68 -8.25 7.10
C LEU A 29 -1.81 -9.12 6.55
N THR A 30 -1.61 -10.43 6.56
CA THR A 30 -2.61 -11.38 6.07
C THR A 30 -3.88 -11.32 6.92
N GLU A 31 -3.75 -11.30 8.23
CA GLU A 31 -4.89 -11.16 9.14
C GLU A 31 -5.62 -9.83 8.92
N PHE A 32 -4.89 -8.76 8.72
CA PHE A 32 -5.46 -7.44 8.41
C PHE A 32 -6.27 -7.47 7.11
N LEU A 33 -5.73 -8.09 6.05
CA LEU A 33 -6.40 -8.19 4.77
C LEU A 33 -7.70 -8.99 4.82
N LEU A 34 -7.76 -9.96 5.71
CA LEU A 34 -8.94 -10.81 5.88
C LEU A 34 -9.93 -10.26 6.91
N SER A 35 -9.58 -9.18 7.60
CA SER A 35 -10.47 -8.52 8.54
C SER A 35 -11.61 -7.82 7.80
N GLU A 36 -12.84 -8.04 8.25
CA GLU A 36 -14.03 -7.38 7.72
C GLU A 36 -14.37 -6.08 8.47
N GLU A 37 -13.53 -5.66 9.40
CA GLU A 37 -13.77 -4.43 10.16
C GLU A 37 -13.60 -3.20 9.27
N PRO A 38 -14.61 -2.32 9.21
CA PRO A 38 -14.50 -1.08 8.44
C PRO A 38 -13.52 -0.12 9.11
N ASP A 39 -12.96 0.78 8.32
CA ASP A 39 -12.07 1.85 8.77
C ASP A 39 -10.83 1.35 9.52
N SER A 40 -10.35 0.17 9.14
CA SER A 40 -9.15 -0.43 9.73
C SER A 40 -7.87 0.18 9.15
N LEU A 41 -6.88 0.37 10.00
CA LEU A 41 -5.56 0.87 9.63
C LEU A 41 -4.48 -0.05 10.19
N LEU A 42 -3.54 -0.46 9.34
CA LEU A 42 -2.33 -1.17 9.76
C LEU A 42 -1.12 -0.26 9.60
N LEU A 43 -0.35 -0.09 10.64
CA LEU A 43 0.90 0.67 10.63
C LEU A 43 2.09 -0.27 10.74
N MET A 44 2.92 -0.31 9.69
CA MET A 44 4.15 -1.10 9.69
C MET A 44 5.36 -0.18 9.88
N LYS A 45 6.14 -0.46 10.91
CA LYS A 45 7.36 0.29 11.26
C LYS A 45 8.60 -0.58 11.14
N GLY A 46 9.70 0.04 10.78
CA GLY A 46 11.01 -0.60 10.76
C GLY A 46 12.08 0.38 10.33
N TYR A 47 13.31 0.15 10.73
CA TYR A 47 14.44 0.96 10.31
C TYR A 47 14.72 0.77 8.80
N ALA A 48 15.44 1.72 8.20
CA ALA A 48 15.92 1.59 6.84
C ALA A 48 16.75 0.31 6.66
N GLY A 49 16.56 -0.38 5.55
CA GLY A 49 17.28 -1.62 5.27
C GLY A 49 16.70 -2.88 5.91
N THR A 50 15.53 -2.81 6.56
CA THR A 50 14.88 -3.99 7.17
C THR A 50 14.02 -4.79 6.20
N GLY A 51 13.94 -4.38 4.92
CA GLY A 51 13.18 -5.09 3.90
C GLY A 51 11.71 -4.73 3.82
N LYS A 52 11.27 -3.61 4.43
CA LYS A 52 9.88 -3.14 4.33
C LYS A 52 9.40 -2.97 2.90
N THR A 53 10.23 -2.35 2.06
CA THR A 53 9.90 -2.10 0.65
C THR A 53 9.73 -3.40 -0.12
N SER A 54 10.58 -4.39 0.13
CA SER A 54 10.48 -5.72 -0.50
C SER A 54 9.22 -6.45 -0.05
N LEU A 55 8.86 -6.34 1.22
CA LEU A 55 7.64 -6.95 1.76
C LEU A 55 6.39 -6.30 1.15
N VAL A 56 6.36 -4.99 1.07
CA VAL A 56 5.24 -4.26 0.46
C VAL A 56 5.16 -4.57 -1.04
N GLY A 57 6.28 -4.67 -1.73
CA GLY A 57 6.32 -5.08 -3.14
C GLY A 57 5.72 -6.46 -3.35
N ALA A 58 6.08 -7.43 -2.51
CA ALA A 58 5.51 -8.78 -2.56
C ALA A 58 4.00 -8.77 -2.26
N LEU A 59 3.57 -7.97 -1.30
CA LEU A 59 2.16 -7.79 -0.97
C LEU A 59 1.37 -7.26 -2.17
N VAL A 60 1.85 -6.20 -2.81
CA VAL A 60 1.17 -5.60 -3.97
C VAL A 60 1.07 -6.60 -5.13
N LYS A 61 2.15 -7.33 -5.42
CA LYS A 61 2.12 -8.38 -6.45
C LYS A 61 1.06 -9.43 -6.16
N THR A 62 1.01 -9.91 -4.92
CA THR A 62 0.02 -10.91 -4.49
C THR A 62 -1.40 -10.39 -4.64
N LEU A 63 -1.65 -9.15 -4.19
CA LEU A 63 -2.97 -8.54 -4.29
C LEU A 63 -3.40 -8.34 -5.75
N ASN A 64 -2.48 -7.99 -6.63
CA ASN A 64 -2.76 -7.90 -8.06
C ASN A 64 -3.12 -9.26 -8.66
N GLU A 65 -2.40 -10.32 -8.29
CA GLU A 65 -2.72 -11.68 -8.71
C GLU A 65 -4.11 -12.13 -8.24
N LEU A 66 -4.50 -11.72 -7.05
CA LEU A 66 -5.82 -11.99 -6.47
C LEU A 66 -6.91 -11.02 -6.96
N LYS A 67 -6.57 -10.09 -7.85
CA LYS A 67 -7.47 -9.06 -8.39
C LYS A 67 -8.08 -8.16 -7.32
N GLN A 68 -7.39 -7.98 -6.21
CA GLN A 68 -7.74 -7.00 -5.19
C GLN A 68 -7.34 -5.59 -5.67
N LYS A 69 -8.27 -4.66 -5.59
CA LYS A 69 -7.99 -3.26 -5.93
C LYS A 69 -7.05 -2.64 -4.90
N THR A 70 -5.98 -2.05 -5.37
CA THR A 70 -4.99 -1.36 -4.53
C THR A 70 -4.72 0.04 -5.08
N PHE A 71 -4.44 0.97 -4.18
CA PHE A 71 -4.02 2.31 -4.53
C PHE A 71 -2.75 2.66 -3.76
N LEU A 72 -1.67 2.93 -4.48
CA LEU A 72 -0.35 3.13 -3.89
C LEU A 72 -0.07 4.62 -3.71
N LEU A 73 0.32 4.99 -2.50
CA LEU A 73 0.56 6.38 -2.11
C LEU A 73 1.95 6.54 -1.50
N ALA A 74 2.54 7.71 -1.71
CA ALA A 74 3.82 8.08 -1.13
C ALA A 74 3.83 9.56 -0.75
N PRO A 75 4.66 9.96 0.24
CA PRO A 75 4.66 11.34 0.70
C PRO A 75 5.23 12.36 -0.29
N THR A 76 6.12 11.91 -1.20
CA THR A 76 6.78 12.79 -2.19
C THR A 76 6.74 12.18 -3.58
N GLY A 77 6.91 12.99 -4.62
CA GLY A 77 6.98 12.51 -6.00
C GLY A 77 8.13 11.52 -6.23
N ARG A 78 9.28 11.77 -5.58
CA ARG A 78 10.43 10.85 -5.66
C ARG A 78 10.11 9.50 -5.01
N ALA A 79 9.52 9.51 -3.82
CA ALA A 79 9.12 8.29 -3.13
C ALA A 79 8.05 7.53 -3.92
N ALA A 80 7.09 8.22 -4.54
CA ALA A 80 6.10 7.61 -5.42
C ALA A 80 6.75 6.90 -6.61
N LYS A 81 7.74 7.52 -7.22
CA LYS A 81 8.48 6.94 -8.34
C LYS A 81 9.24 5.68 -7.94
N VAL A 82 9.91 5.71 -6.79
CA VAL A 82 10.62 4.54 -6.24
C VAL A 82 9.62 3.42 -5.92
N PHE A 83 8.52 3.75 -5.26
CA PHE A 83 7.47 2.77 -4.94
C PHE A 83 6.89 2.14 -6.19
N SER A 84 6.61 2.90 -7.23
CA SER A 84 6.12 2.39 -8.52
C SER A 84 7.07 1.34 -9.10
N GLY A 85 8.37 1.57 -8.99
CA GLY A 85 9.40 0.64 -9.45
C GLY A 85 9.39 -0.69 -8.71
N TYR A 86 9.24 -0.66 -7.39
CA TYR A 86 9.19 -1.88 -6.56
C TYR A 86 7.90 -2.65 -6.72
N ALA A 87 6.79 -1.95 -6.80
CA ALA A 87 5.47 -2.57 -6.79
C ALA A 87 5.00 -3.04 -8.18
N GLY A 88 5.65 -2.57 -9.24
CA GLY A 88 5.19 -2.83 -10.61
C GLY A 88 3.85 -2.19 -10.93
N GLN A 89 3.43 -1.21 -10.16
CA GLN A 89 2.17 -0.49 -10.30
C GLN A 89 2.41 0.99 -10.00
N LYS A 90 1.72 1.88 -10.68
CA LYS A 90 1.89 3.32 -10.47
C LYS A 90 1.47 3.73 -9.07
N ALA A 91 2.35 4.44 -8.37
CA ALA A 91 2.06 5.10 -7.11
C ALA A 91 1.91 6.61 -7.32
N TYR A 92 1.13 7.25 -6.46
CA TYR A 92 0.85 8.68 -6.50
C TYR A 92 1.30 9.33 -5.20
N THR A 93 1.46 10.64 -5.19
CA THR A 93 1.66 11.34 -3.93
C THR A 93 0.34 11.38 -3.14
N ILE A 94 0.45 11.30 -1.83
CA ILE A 94 -0.72 11.41 -0.91
C ILE A 94 -1.43 12.72 -1.18
N HIS A 95 -0.70 13.80 -1.30
CA HIS A 95 -1.24 15.14 -1.52
C HIS A 95 -2.06 15.22 -2.82
N LYS A 96 -1.53 14.71 -3.92
CA LYS A 96 -2.21 14.70 -5.22
C LYS A 96 -3.49 13.87 -5.20
N LYS A 97 -3.52 12.79 -4.40
CA LYS A 97 -4.69 11.91 -4.33
C LYS A 97 -5.78 12.43 -3.41
N ILE A 98 -5.40 12.96 -2.25
CA ILE A 98 -6.34 13.36 -1.21
C ILE A 98 -6.91 14.75 -1.48
N TYR A 99 -6.12 15.62 -2.08
CA TYR A 99 -6.50 17.02 -2.32
C TYR A 99 -6.68 17.31 -3.79
N ARG A 100 -7.56 18.24 -4.09
CA ARG A 100 -7.68 18.88 -5.39
C ARG A 100 -7.43 20.37 -5.26
N GLN A 101 -6.81 20.94 -6.29
CA GLN A 101 -6.62 22.40 -6.35
C GLN A 101 -7.93 23.07 -6.76
N ARG A 102 -8.28 24.19 -6.10
CA ARG A 102 -9.40 25.04 -6.51
C ARG A 102 -9.06 25.69 -7.86
N ALA A 103 -9.79 25.31 -8.90
CA ALA A 103 -9.50 25.75 -10.27
C ALA A 103 -9.89 27.21 -10.54
N PHE A 104 -10.71 27.85 -9.71
CA PHE A 104 -11.34 29.15 -10.02
C PHE A 104 -11.35 30.16 -8.89
N SER A 105 -10.51 30.03 -7.86
CA SER A 105 -10.41 31.08 -6.85
C SER A 105 -9.21 31.95 -7.10
N ASN A 106 -9.41 33.27 -6.99
CA ASN A 106 -8.30 34.25 -7.01
C ASN A 106 -7.44 34.21 -5.72
N GLU A 107 -7.72 33.28 -4.83
CA GLU A 107 -6.91 33.06 -3.64
C GLU A 107 -5.76 32.09 -3.96
N PRO A 108 -4.51 32.43 -3.56
CA PRO A 108 -3.33 31.71 -4.06
C PRO A 108 -3.10 30.31 -3.53
N THR A 109 -3.94 29.75 -2.68
CA THR A 109 -3.70 28.40 -2.13
C THR A 109 -4.98 27.71 -1.68
N GLY A 110 -5.77 27.24 -2.61
CA GLY A 110 -6.94 26.47 -2.23
C GLY A 110 -6.82 24.99 -2.53
N PHE A 111 -6.21 24.19 -1.65
CA PHE A 111 -6.39 22.75 -1.68
C PHE A 111 -7.65 22.38 -0.91
N MET A 112 -8.48 21.54 -1.53
CA MET A 112 -9.67 20.98 -0.90
C MET A 112 -9.56 19.46 -0.87
N PRO A 113 -10.08 18.79 0.16
CA PRO A 113 -10.20 17.35 0.12
C PRO A 113 -10.97 16.91 -1.14
N ALA A 114 -10.45 15.94 -1.84
CA ALA A 114 -11.12 15.33 -2.96
C ALA A 114 -12.08 14.25 -2.47
N ASP A 115 -13.18 14.04 -3.19
CA ASP A 115 -14.08 12.94 -2.89
C ASP A 115 -13.39 11.59 -3.12
N ASN A 116 -13.58 10.67 -2.20
CA ASN A 116 -13.10 9.31 -2.35
C ASN A 116 -14.20 8.46 -3.01
N LEU A 117 -14.01 8.18 -4.29
CA LEU A 117 -14.94 7.35 -5.07
C LEU A 117 -14.54 5.88 -5.11
N HIS A 118 -13.43 5.52 -4.46
CA HIS A 118 -12.95 4.14 -4.45
C HIS A 118 -13.71 3.30 -3.43
N LYS A 119 -14.14 2.12 -3.87
CA LYS A 119 -14.80 1.10 -3.03
C LYS A 119 -13.96 -0.16 -3.05
N ASP A 120 -14.00 -0.90 -1.95
CA ASP A 120 -13.29 -2.19 -1.82
C ASP A 120 -11.82 -2.10 -2.25
N THR A 121 -11.17 -0.99 -1.90
CA THR A 121 -9.81 -0.67 -2.31
C THR A 121 -8.90 -0.57 -1.10
N LEU A 122 -7.77 -1.25 -1.15
CA LEU A 122 -6.72 -1.11 -0.15
C LEU A 122 -5.79 0.04 -0.55
N PHE A 123 -5.64 1.01 0.34
CA PHE A 123 -4.67 2.09 0.20
C PHE A 123 -3.37 1.72 0.93
N ILE A 124 -2.25 1.81 0.24
CA ILE A 124 -0.93 1.48 0.77
C ILE A 124 -0.02 2.69 0.67
#